data_09f51224cc292c1686cda90e1028b62c
#
_entry.id   09f51224cc292c1686cda90e1028b62c
#
_cell.length_a   1.000
_cell.length_b   1.000
_cell.length_c   1.000
_cell.angle_alpha   90.00
_cell.angle_beta   90.00
_cell.angle_gamma   90.00
#
_symmetry.space_group_name_H-M   'P 1'
#
loop_
_entity.id
_entity.type
_entity.pdbx_description
1 polymer ?
#
loop_
_entity_poly.entity_id
_entity_poly.type
_entity_poly.pdbx_seq_one_letter_code
_entity_poly.pdbx_strand_id
1 'polypeptide(L)'
;MAEFEILPEVPAALAKLKAAGFLLIVATNQPDVGRGTLKQAVVEEIHAHMSAQLPIDRVIVCFHAGKGLSDCDCRKPKPGMLLHAARELKIDLSKSWMVGDRWRDVDCGHAAGCRTIFIDRGYAEELRQKPDFSARHLAEAADIILTQTTNL
;
A
#
# COMPACT_ATOMS: atom_id res chain seq x y z
N MET A 1 -13.71 -19.09 -1.44
CA MET A 1 -12.58 -18.16 -1.49
C MET A 1 -13.01 -16.94 -2.28
N ALA A 2 -12.81 -15.74 -1.73
CA ALA A 2 -13.07 -14.54 -2.52
C ALA A 2 -12.14 -14.55 -3.75
N GLU A 3 -12.68 -14.21 -4.89
CA GLU A 3 -11.88 -14.15 -6.11
C GLU A 3 -10.85 -13.04 -5.97
N PHE A 4 -9.58 -13.40 -6.14
CA PHE A 4 -8.48 -12.45 -6.20
C PHE A 4 -8.19 -12.12 -7.66
N GLU A 5 -8.30 -10.85 -8.01
CA GLU A 5 -8.07 -10.40 -9.37
C GLU A 5 -7.03 -9.29 -9.41
N ILE A 6 -6.05 -9.44 -10.32
CA ILE A 6 -5.09 -8.38 -10.60
C ILE A 6 -5.66 -7.54 -11.75
N LEU A 7 -5.87 -6.24 -11.49
CA LEU A 7 -6.39 -5.34 -12.50
C LEU A 7 -5.43 -5.25 -13.71
N PRO A 8 -5.95 -5.12 -14.94
CA PRO A 8 -5.12 -5.22 -16.14
C PRO A 8 -3.95 -4.26 -16.23
N GLU A 9 -4.09 -3.03 -15.68
CA GLU A 9 -3.04 -2.00 -15.74
C GLU A 9 -1.92 -2.20 -14.74
N VAL A 10 -2.12 -3.04 -13.72
CA VAL A 10 -1.17 -3.17 -12.59
C VAL A 10 0.18 -3.75 -13.00
N PRO A 11 0.28 -4.84 -13.76
CA PRO A 11 1.59 -5.40 -14.11
C PRO A 11 2.51 -4.41 -14.82
N ALA A 12 1.99 -3.69 -15.81
CA ALA A 12 2.78 -2.71 -16.56
C ALA A 12 3.19 -1.52 -15.71
N ALA A 13 2.28 -1.01 -14.85
CA ALA A 13 2.58 0.08 -13.95
C ALA A 13 3.70 -0.28 -12.97
N LEU A 14 3.62 -1.45 -12.36
CA LEU A 14 4.64 -1.91 -11.43
C LEU A 14 5.98 -2.18 -12.12
N ALA A 15 5.96 -2.71 -13.34
CA ALA A 15 7.17 -2.93 -14.13
C ALA A 15 7.91 -1.60 -14.41
N LYS A 16 7.18 -0.54 -14.73
CA LYS A 16 7.76 0.80 -14.95
C LYS A 16 8.44 1.33 -13.70
N LEU A 17 7.77 1.21 -12.55
CA LEU A 17 8.33 1.65 -11.27
C LEU A 17 9.56 0.84 -10.90
N LYS A 18 9.52 -0.46 -11.08
CA LYS A 18 10.66 -1.34 -10.82
C LYS A 18 11.86 -0.99 -11.70
N ALA A 19 11.62 -0.75 -12.99
CA ALA A 19 12.65 -0.34 -13.93
C ALA A 19 13.29 1.00 -13.55
N ALA A 20 12.54 1.88 -12.89
CA ALA A 20 13.05 3.17 -12.41
C ALA A 20 13.81 3.05 -11.08
N GLY A 21 13.94 1.86 -10.51
CA GLY A 21 14.72 1.61 -9.30
C GLY A 21 13.93 1.61 -8.00
N PHE A 22 12.63 1.69 -8.05
CA PHE A 22 11.80 1.64 -6.84
C PHE A 22 11.70 0.23 -6.28
N LEU A 23 11.73 0.12 -4.95
CA LEU A 23 11.26 -1.08 -4.28
C LEU A 23 9.73 -1.02 -4.20
N LEU A 24 9.09 -2.15 -4.42
CA LEU A 24 7.64 -2.25 -4.42
C LEU A 24 7.18 -3.03 -3.20
N ILE A 25 6.50 -2.33 -2.29
CA ILE A 25 6.05 -2.87 -1.00
C ILE A 25 4.54 -2.80 -0.94
N VAL A 26 3.91 -3.89 -0.55
CA VAL A 26 2.49 -3.91 -0.23
C VAL A 26 2.33 -3.82 1.28
N ALA A 27 1.56 -2.84 1.75
CA ALA A 27 1.26 -2.66 3.17
C ALA A 27 -0.26 -2.77 3.35
N THR A 28 -0.73 -3.81 4.00
CA THR A 28 -2.15 -4.13 4.05
C THR A 28 -2.65 -4.45 5.47
N ASN A 29 -3.84 -3.91 5.80
CA ASN A 29 -4.60 -4.31 6.99
C ASN A 29 -5.45 -5.53 6.64
N GLN A 30 -5.41 -6.55 7.49
CA GLN A 30 -6.24 -7.75 7.39
C GLN A 30 -6.92 -8.03 8.73
N PRO A 31 -7.86 -7.17 9.15
CA PRO A 31 -8.45 -7.24 10.49
C PRO A 31 -9.31 -8.49 10.71
N ASP A 32 -9.83 -9.08 9.64
CA ASP A 32 -10.65 -10.29 9.75
C ASP A 32 -9.86 -11.49 10.27
N VAL A 33 -8.56 -11.54 10.04
CA VAL A 33 -7.69 -12.56 10.63
C VAL A 33 -7.64 -12.39 12.15
N GLY A 34 -7.43 -11.17 12.63
CA GLY A 34 -7.43 -10.87 14.06
C GLY A 34 -8.77 -11.11 14.73
N ARG A 35 -9.87 -10.95 14.00
CA ARG A 35 -11.23 -11.21 14.48
C ARG A 35 -11.60 -12.69 14.43
N GLY A 36 -10.80 -13.53 13.80
CA GLY A 36 -11.05 -14.96 13.67
C GLY A 36 -12.04 -15.33 12.56
N THR A 37 -12.45 -14.39 11.71
CA THR A 37 -13.39 -14.63 10.61
C THR A 37 -12.71 -15.05 9.30
N LEU A 38 -11.39 -14.90 9.24
CA LEU A 38 -10.60 -15.30 8.09
C LEU A 38 -9.31 -15.96 8.57
N LYS A 39 -8.92 -17.07 7.96
CA LYS A 39 -7.69 -17.77 8.33
C LYS A 39 -6.47 -17.04 7.74
N GLN A 40 -5.43 -16.87 8.53
CA GLN A 40 -4.17 -16.24 8.10
C GLN A 40 -3.57 -16.96 6.89
N ALA A 41 -3.66 -18.30 6.85
CA ALA A 41 -3.14 -19.10 5.74
C ALA A 41 -3.79 -18.72 4.39
N VAL A 42 -5.07 -18.33 4.39
CA VAL A 42 -5.77 -17.89 3.17
C VAL A 42 -5.18 -16.57 2.66
N VAL A 43 -4.91 -15.64 3.56
CA VAL A 43 -4.30 -14.35 3.21
C VAL A 43 -2.89 -14.57 2.66
N GLU A 44 -2.11 -15.41 3.31
CA GLU A 44 -0.74 -15.73 2.88
C GLU A 44 -0.71 -16.39 1.50
N GLU A 45 -1.68 -17.26 1.21
CA GLU A 45 -1.82 -17.88 -0.10
C GLU A 45 -2.13 -16.87 -1.20
N ILE A 46 -3.05 -15.93 -0.92
CA ILE A 46 -3.38 -14.84 -1.85
C ILE A 46 -2.15 -13.98 -2.13
N HIS A 47 -1.41 -13.61 -1.09
CA HIS A 47 -0.20 -12.80 -1.23
C HIS A 47 0.91 -13.53 -1.99
N ALA A 48 1.07 -14.83 -1.77
CA ALA A 48 2.02 -15.64 -2.53
C ALA A 48 1.66 -15.69 -4.01
N HIS A 49 0.38 -15.84 -4.33
CA HIS A 49 -0.12 -15.83 -5.70
C HIS A 49 0.14 -14.48 -6.37
N MET A 50 -0.14 -13.39 -5.67
CA MET A 50 0.13 -12.03 -6.15
C MET A 50 1.62 -11.82 -6.42
N SER A 51 2.48 -12.19 -5.48
CA SER A 51 3.92 -12.01 -5.57
C SER A 51 4.56 -12.87 -6.68
N ALA A 52 3.93 -13.98 -7.04
CA ALA A 52 4.38 -14.82 -8.15
C ALA A 52 4.13 -14.15 -9.51
N GLN A 53 3.16 -13.24 -9.59
CA GLN A 53 2.76 -12.58 -10.85
C GLN A 53 3.26 -11.15 -10.99
N LEU A 54 3.61 -10.50 -9.88
CA LEU A 54 3.97 -9.09 -9.84
C LEU A 54 5.36 -8.90 -9.22
N PRO A 55 6.11 -7.88 -9.63
CA PRO A 55 7.45 -7.61 -9.09
C PRO A 55 7.41 -6.97 -7.70
N ILE A 56 6.73 -7.61 -6.77
CA ILE A 56 6.61 -7.16 -5.37
C ILE A 56 7.85 -7.60 -4.60
N ASP A 57 8.51 -6.67 -3.91
CA ASP A 57 9.69 -6.95 -3.12
C ASP A 57 9.35 -7.46 -1.72
N ARG A 58 8.28 -6.95 -1.13
CA ARG A 58 7.86 -7.36 0.20
C ARG A 58 6.36 -7.11 0.39
N VAL A 59 5.70 -8.00 1.13
CA VAL A 59 4.34 -7.79 1.63
C VAL A 59 4.42 -7.69 3.15
N ILE A 60 3.88 -6.62 3.70
CA ILE A 60 3.80 -6.40 5.15
C ILE A 60 2.33 -6.34 5.53
N VAL A 61 1.94 -7.13 6.51
CA VAL A 61 0.55 -7.30 6.90
C VAL A 61 0.36 -6.95 8.36
N CYS A 62 -0.71 -6.22 8.65
CA CYS A 62 -1.23 -6.07 10.00
C CYS A 62 -2.46 -6.96 10.15
N PHE A 63 -2.35 -7.98 11.00
CA PHE A 63 -3.43 -8.93 11.25
C PHE A 63 -4.29 -8.58 12.46
N HIS A 64 -4.03 -7.46 13.14
CA HIS A 64 -4.76 -7.08 14.34
C HIS A 64 -6.21 -6.69 14.02
N ALA A 65 -7.13 -7.06 14.93
CA ALA A 65 -8.56 -6.87 14.73
C ALA A 65 -8.97 -5.39 14.65
N GLY A 66 -8.25 -4.50 15.32
CA GLY A 66 -8.61 -3.09 15.41
C GLY A 66 -9.79 -2.86 16.37
N LYS A 67 -10.37 -1.67 16.34
CA LYS A 67 -11.55 -1.28 17.15
C LYS A 67 -11.43 -1.60 18.65
N GLY A 68 -10.23 -1.40 19.22
CA GLY A 68 -10.01 -1.61 20.65
C GLY A 68 -9.85 -3.07 21.07
N LEU A 69 -9.96 -4.03 20.17
CA LEU A 69 -9.74 -5.45 20.46
C LEU A 69 -8.25 -5.78 20.59
N SER A 70 -7.42 -5.03 19.90
CA SER A 70 -5.96 -5.10 20.03
C SER A 70 -5.38 -3.74 19.70
N ASP A 71 -4.37 -3.34 20.46
CA ASP A 71 -3.65 -2.10 20.22
C ASP A 71 -2.33 -2.43 19.50
N CYS A 72 -2.04 -1.75 18.41
CA CYS A 72 -0.84 -1.98 17.63
C CYS A 72 -0.38 -0.69 16.94
N ASP A 73 0.88 -0.71 16.48
CA ASP A 73 1.46 0.41 15.73
C ASP A 73 1.38 0.21 14.22
N CYS A 74 0.97 -0.98 13.77
CA CYS A 74 1.05 -1.35 12.35
C CYS A 74 -0.23 -1.10 11.55
N ARG A 75 -1.41 -1.02 12.21
CA ARG A 75 -2.68 -0.84 11.50
C ARG A 75 -2.79 0.58 10.93
N LYS A 76 -2.93 0.69 9.61
CA LYS A 76 -3.20 1.98 8.98
C LYS A 76 -4.47 2.61 9.58
N PRO A 77 -4.47 3.90 9.88
CA PRO A 77 -3.58 4.97 9.41
C PRO A 77 -2.25 5.11 10.17
N LYS A 78 -1.95 4.27 11.12
CA LYS A 78 -0.66 4.32 11.82
C LYS A 78 0.46 3.91 10.87
N PRO A 79 1.66 4.51 10.98
CA PRO A 79 2.73 4.31 10.02
C PRO A 79 3.64 3.11 10.31
N GLY A 80 3.30 2.27 11.29
CA GLY A 80 4.20 1.20 11.77
C GLY A 80 4.72 0.26 10.69
N MET A 81 3.88 -0.15 9.73
CA MET A 81 4.31 -1.01 8.64
C MET A 81 5.35 -0.33 7.74
N LEU A 82 5.16 0.96 7.44
CA LEU A 82 6.09 1.72 6.61
C LEU A 82 7.41 1.97 7.31
N LEU A 83 7.35 2.29 8.60
CA LEU A 83 8.56 2.49 9.41
C LEU A 83 9.36 1.18 9.54
N HIS A 84 8.67 0.06 9.70
CA HIS A 84 9.28 -1.26 9.75
C HIS A 84 10.00 -1.60 8.43
N ALA A 85 9.32 -1.40 7.31
CA ALA A 85 9.90 -1.64 5.98
C ALA A 85 11.14 -0.76 5.76
N ALA A 86 11.06 0.51 6.17
CA ALA A 86 12.18 1.43 6.02
C ALA A 86 13.41 0.97 6.80
N ARG A 87 13.23 0.45 8.01
CA ARG A 87 14.33 -0.07 8.82
C ARG A 87 14.93 -1.34 8.22
N GLU A 88 14.08 -2.29 7.82
CA GLU A 88 14.55 -3.57 7.28
C GLU A 88 15.23 -3.44 5.92
N LEU A 89 14.68 -2.63 5.05
CA LEU A 89 15.11 -2.53 3.66
C LEU A 89 15.92 -1.26 3.36
N LYS A 90 16.23 -0.47 4.39
CA LYS A 90 16.98 0.78 4.29
C LYS A 90 16.35 1.74 3.28
N ILE A 91 15.04 1.94 3.39
CA ILE A 91 14.25 2.81 2.52
C ILE A 91 14.29 4.24 3.05
N ASP A 92 14.50 5.20 2.16
CA ASP A 92 14.33 6.62 2.47
C ASP A 92 12.87 7.00 2.25
N LEU A 93 12.13 7.15 3.34
CA LEU A 93 10.70 7.47 3.30
C LEU A 93 10.44 8.86 2.69
N SER A 94 11.37 9.79 2.82
CA SER A 94 11.23 11.12 2.22
C SER A 94 11.28 11.09 0.68
N LYS A 95 11.79 10.00 0.11
CA LYS A 95 11.86 9.76 -1.35
C LYS A 95 10.87 8.68 -1.78
N SER A 96 9.99 8.27 -0.89
CA SER A 96 9.04 7.19 -1.12
C SER A 96 7.63 7.73 -1.31
N TRP A 97 6.79 6.88 -1.87
CA TRP A 97 5.40 7.20 -2.18
C TRP A 97 4.47 6.17 -1.53
N MET A 98 3.42 6.67 -0.87
CA MET A 98 2.32 5.83 -0.43
C MET A 98 1.16 6.01 -1.41
N VAL A 99 0.75 4.92 -2.04
CA VAL A 99 -0.34 4.91 -3.02
C VAL A 99 -1.46 4.04 -2.47
N GLY A 100 -2.67 4.56 -2.43
CA GLY A 100 -3.80 3.80 -1.94
C GLY A 100 -5.14 4.45 -2.26
N ASP A 101 -6.21 3.71 -2.00
CA ASP A 101 -7.57 4.09 -2.36
C ASP A 101 -8.46 4.42 -1.16
N ARG A 102 -7.87 4.53 0.03
CA ARG A 102 -8.58 4.86 1.27
C ARG A 102 -7.91 6.01 2.01
N TRP A 103 -8.71 6.72 2.82
CA TRP A 103 -8.20 7.80 3.66
C TRP A 103 -7.06 7.32 4.58
N ARG A 104 -7.13 6.06 5.04
CA ARG A 104 -6.12 5.46 5.90
C ARG A 104 -4.76 5.38 5.24
N ASP A 105 -4.74 5.15 3.92
CA ASP A 105 -3.51 5.08 3.16
C ASP A 105 -2.84 6.45 3.07
N VAL A 106 -3.63 7.49 2.81
CA VAL A 106 -3.15 8.87 2.74
C VAL A 106 -2.56 9.29 4.08
N ASP A 107 -3.30 9.11 5.16
CA ASP A 107 -2.87 9.47 6.50
C ASP A 107 -1.63 8.69 6.94
N CYS A 108 -1.58 7.40 6.61
CA CYS A 108 -0.43 6.54 6.89
C CYS A 108 0.83 7.04 6.17
N GLY A 109 0.71 7.37 4.89
CA GLY A 109 1.82 7.91 4.10
C GLY A 109 2.35 9.22 4.68
N HIS A 110 1.46 10.14 5.00
CA HIS A 110 1.85 11.42 5.63
C HIS A 110 2.54 11.20 6.97
N ALA A 111 1.99 10.33 7.82
CA ALA A 111 2.57 10.05 9.13
C ALA A 111 3.98 9.44 9.02
N ALA A 112 4.26 8.68 7.96
CA ALA A 112 5.56 8.08 7.72
C ALA A 112 6.55 9.04 7.02
N GLY A 113 6.10 10.19 6.56
CA GLY A 113 6.94 11.15 5.84
C GLY A 113 7.05 10.89 4.34
N CYS A 114 6.15 10.08 3.78
CA CYS A 114 6.07 9.82 2.35
C CYS A 114 5.25 10.88 1.63
N ARG A 115 5.47 11.04 0.34
CA ARG A 115 4.50 11.69 -0.54
C ARG A 115 3.35 10.72 -0.79
N THR A 116 2.17 11.24 -1.07
CA THR A 116 0.97 10.41 -1.16
C THR A 116 0.22 10.61 -2.47
N ILE A 117 -0.32 9.50 -2.99
CA ILE A 117 -1.24 9.52 -4.13
C ILE A 117 -2.50 8.77 -3.73
N PHE A 118 -3.62 9.46 -3.82
CA PHE A 118 -4.93 8.84 -3.59
C PHE A 118 -5.48 8.34 -4.92
N ILE A 119 -5.84 7.05 -4.98
CA ILE A 119 -6.53 6.48 -6.12
C ILE A 119 -8.02 6.57 -5.85
N ASP A 120 -8.70 7.44 -6.59
CA ASP A 120 -10.13 7.68 -6.44
C ASP A 120 -10.92 6.61 -7.20
N ARG A 121 -11.54 5.70 -6.44
CA ARG A 121 -12.40 4.65 -6.97
C ARG A 121 -13.89 4.94 -6.78
N GLY A 122 -14.23 6.18 -6.38
CA GLY A 122 -15.62 6.58 -6.17
C GLY A 122 -16.26 6.04 -4.90
N TYR A 123 -15.46 5.64 -3.90
CA TYR A 123 -16.01 5.20 -2.62
C TYR A 123 -16.67 6.37 -1.90
N ALA A 124 -17.73 6.09 -1.14
CA ALA A 124 -18.45 7.09 -0.34
C ALA A 124 -17.70 7.50 0.94
N GLU A 125 -16.40 7.34 0.97
CA GLU A 125 -15.55 7.64 2.11
C GLU A 125 -14.83 8.97 1.91
N GLU A 126 -14.89 9.85 2.91
CA GLU A 126 -14.21 11.14 2.85
C GLU A 126 -12.77 11.04 3.28
N LEU A 127 -11.89 11.76 2.58
CA LEU A 127 -10.50 11.91 2.97
C LEU A 127 -10.41 12.82 4.20
N ARG A 128 -9.50 12.50 5.13
CA ARG A 128 -9.22 13.31 6.32
C ARG A 128 -8.10 14.30 6.08
N GLN A 129 -7.18 13.96 5.20
CA GLN A 129 -6.07 14.83 4.81
C GLN A 129 -6.00 14.89 3.29
N LYS A 130 -5.48 16.01 2.78
CA LYS A 130 -5.30 16.20 1.35
C LYS A 130 -4.09 15.35 0.88
N PRO A 131 -4.25 14.49 -0.12
CA PRO A 131 -3.11 13.80 -0.72
C PRO A 131 -2.25 14.78 -1.53
N ASP A 132 -0.99 14.42 -1.77
CA ASP A 132 -0.14 15.24 -2.65
C ASP A 132 -0.64 15.20 -4.09
N PHE A 133 -1.13 14.06 -4.53
CA PHE A 133 -1.74 13.88 -5.86
C PHE A 133 -2.94 12.94 -5.78
N SER A 134 -3.78 13.00 -6.80
CA SER A 134 -4.89 12.05 -6.99
C SER A 134 -4.78 11.42 -8.37
N ALA A 135 -5.18 10.16 -8.47
CA ALA A 135 -5.16 9.39 -9.71
C ALA A 135 -6.42 8.53 -9.78
N ARG A 136 -6.77 8.07 -10.97
CA ARG A 136 -7.94 7.21 -11.17
C ARG A 136 -7.58 5.73 -11.08
N HIS A 137 -6.33 5.39 -11.36
CA HIS A 137 -5.82 4.03 -11.33
C HIS A 137 -4.30 4.02 -11.15
N LEU A 138 -3.74 2.84 -10.94
CA LEU A 138 -2.31 2.70 -10.64
C LEU A 138 -1.41 3.14 -11.79
N ALA A 139 -1.83 2.96 -13.04
CA ALA A 139 -1.04 3.42 -14.18
C ALA A 139 -0.82 4.94 -14.16
N GLU A 140 -1.87 5.70 -13.84
CA GLU A 140 -1.76 7.15 -13.70
C GLU A 140 -0.88 7.54 -12.51
N ALA A 141 -1.00 6.81 -11.39
CA ALA A 141 -0.15 7.03 -10.22
C ALA A 141 1.33 6.79 -10.56
N ALA A 142 1.63 5.72 -11.29
CA ALA A 142 2.99 5.42 -11.71
C ALA A 142 3.56 6.54 -12.60
N ASP A 143 2.77 7.08 -13.52
CA ASP A 143 3.19 8.19 -14.37
C ASP A 143 3.49 9.45 -13.56
N ILE A 144 2.67 9.74 -12.54
CA ILE A 144 2.91 10.86 -11.62
C ILE A 144 4.26 10.67 -10.90
N ILE A 145 4.49 9.49 -10.33
CA ILE A 145 5.72 9.18 -9.61
C ILE A 145 6.95 9.37 -10.52
N LEU A 146 6.90 8.83 -11.73
CA LEU A 146 8.01 8.90 -12.66
C LEU A 146 8.28 10.35 -13.12
N THR A 147 7.23 11.11 -13.36
CA THR A 147 7.35 12.53 -13.73
C THR A 147 7.98 13.33 -12.60
N GLN A 148 7.55 13.13 -11.37
CA GLN A 148 8.09 13.82 -10.20
C GLN A 148 9.54 13.42 -9.91
N THR A 149 9.90 12.17 -10.17
CA THR A 149 11.25 11.66 -9.94
C THR A 149 12.25 12.25 -10.95
N THR A 150 11.86 12.41 -12.22
CA THR A 150 12.74 12.98 -13.23
C THR A 150 12.93 14.49 -13.11
N ASN A 151 12.09 15.18 -12.37
CA ASN A 151 12.16 16.64 -12.16
C ASN A 151 12.96 17.03 -10.90
N LEU A 152 13.66 16.11 -10.30
CA LEU A 152 14.51 16.36 -9.13
C LEU A 152 15.91 16.82 -9.53
#